data_6bd052e495ed975c730cf211f2fd63f5
#
_entry.id   6bd052e495ed975c730cf211f2fd63f5
#
_cell.length_a   1.000
_cell.length_b   1.000
_cell.length_c   1.000
_cell.angle_alpha   90.00
_cell.angle_beta   90.00
_cell.angle_gamma   90.00
#
_symmetry.space_group_name_H-M   'P 1'
#
loop_
_entity.id
_entity.type
_entity.pdbx_description
1 polymer ?
#
loop_
_entity_poly.entity_id
_entity_poly.type
_entity_poly.pdbx_seq_one_letter_code
_entity_poly.pdbx_strand_id
1 'polypeptide(L)'
;MKKLSVLAAVLCAMAISLPMSADAGFNIGNVLKGKPTAKTEKPSTGKVNPAAPVKQGGKATITVTCDGAPLQYASAYIGPGIEYRLEDGKCHVINKSSMGGMTSDKGIVEVEYPKQGCNIVIFKVGFEPILLRNVVLPSSHTLTTTKNPAVKGVNFD
;
A
#
# COMPACT_ATOMS: atom_id res chain seq x y z
N MET A 1 34.75 33.15 -26.83
CA MET A 1 35.14 31.73 -26.73
C MET A 1 33.93 30.91 -26.32
N LYS A 2 33.38 30.14 -27.27
CA LYS A 2 32.16 29.34 -27.05
C LYS A 2 32.59 27.98 -26.54
N LYS A 3 32.09 27.56 -25.35
CA LYS A 3 32.25 26.18 -24.86
C LYS A 3 30.97 25.42 -25.14
N LEU A 4 31.03 24.47 -26.06
CA LEU A 4 30.03 23.47 -26.34
C LEU A 4 30.00 22.46 -25.17
N SER A 5 28.87 22.30 -24.53
CA SER A 5 28.63 21.18 -23.62
C SER A 5 27.98 20.04 -24.40
N VAL A 6 28.66 18.92 -24.42
CA VAL A 6 28.22 17.65 -25.03
C VAL A 6 27.22 16.98 -24.12
N LEU A 7 26.01 16.80 -24.62
CA LEU A 7 24.93 16.04 -23.96
C LEU A 7 25.16 14.56 -24.27
N ALA A 8 25.56 13.77 -23.30
CA ALA A 8 25.62 12.31 -23.41
C ALA A 8 24.26 11.72 -23.00
N ALA A 9 23.47 11.32 -23.98
CA ALA A 9 22.27 10.53 -23.77
C ALA A 9 22.67 9.06 -23.58
N VAL A 10 22.50 8.54 -22.37
CA VAL A 10 22.62 7.09 -22.10
C VAL A 10 21.22 6.49 -22.17
N LEU A 11 20.94 5.80 -23.29
CA LEU A 11 19.77 4.95 -23.46
C LEU A 11 20.06 3.60 -22.77
N CYS A 12 19.49 3.34 -21.60
CA CYS A 12 19.42 2.01 -21.02
C CYS A 12 18.13 1.32 -21.44
N ALA A 13 18.22 0.46 -22.47
CA ALA A 13 17.17 -0.47 -22.83
C ALA A 13 17.20 -1.65 -21.85
N MET A 14 16.24 -1.73 -20.94
CA MET A 14 16.01 -2.92 -20.12
C MET A 14 15.00 -3.83 -20.82
N ALA A 15 15.48 -4.95 -21.33
CA ALA A 15 14.68 -6.05 -21.80
C ALA A 15 14.03 -6.75 -20.59
N ILE A 16 12.71 -6.70 -20.51
CA ILE A 16 11.92 -7.44 -19.53
C ILE A 16 11.64 -8.82 -20.11
N SER A 17 12.34 -9.84 -19.64
CA SER A 17 12.04 -11.24 -19.92
C SER A 17 11.01 -11.72 -18.89
N LEU A 18 9.77 -11.97 -19.34
CA LEU A 18 8.72 -12.63 -18.56
C LEU A 18 8.91 -14.15 -18.66
N PRO A 19 8.96 -14.89 -17.55
CA PRO A 19 8.79 -16.33 -17.60
C PRO A 19 7.30 -16.67 -17.72
N MET A 20 6.90 -17.22 -18.86
CA MET A 20 5.63 -17.92 -19.01
C MET A 20 5.75 -19.28 -18.30
N SER A 21 5.07 -19.45 -17.20
CA SER A 21 4.76 -20.76 -16.64
C SER A 21 3.36 -21.15 -17.07
N ALA A 22 3.29 -21.98 -18.11
CA ALA A 22 2.10 -22.73 -18.46
C ALA A 22 2.16 -24.07 -17.73
N ASP A 23 1.27 -24.27 -16.77
CA ASP A 23 0.93 -25.61 -16.27
C ASP A 23 -0.59 -25.71 -16.19
N ALA A 24 -1.16 -26.12 -17.33
CA ALA A 24 -2.53 -26.54 -17.44
C ALA A 24 -2.57 -28.09 -17.34
N GLY A 25 -2.61 -28.58 -16.13
CA GLY A 25 -2.91 -29.98 -15.84
C GLY A 25 -4.42 -30.20 -15.69
N PHE A 26 -5.14 -30.29 -16.79
CA PHE A 26 -6.51 -30.80 -16.81
C PHE A 26 -6.47 -32.33 -16.75
N ASN A 27 -6.77 -32.91 -15.59
CA ASN A 27 -6.95 -34.34 -15.46
C ASN A 27 -8.45 -34.67 -15.51
N ILE A 28 -8.95 -34.96 -16.73
CA ILE A 28 -10.26 -35.55 -16.97
C ILE A 28 -10.07 -37.06 -17.08
N GLY A 29 -10.46 -37.79 -16.05
CA GLY A 29 -10.45 -39.24 -16.13
C GLY A 29 -11.02 -39.89 -14.89
N ASN A 30 -12.31 -40.04 -14.82
CA ASN A 30 -12.99 -41.30 -14.52
C ASN A 30 -14.49 -41.03 -14.22
N VAL A 31 -15.26 -41.05 -15.29
CA VAL A 31 -16.69 -41.30 -15.24
C VAL A 31 -16.90 -42.77 -15.53
N LEU A 32 -17.75 -43.39 -14.75
CA LEU A 32 -18.56 -44.61 -14.96
C LEU A 32 -18.17 -45.81 -14.09
N LYS A 33 -18.99 -46.05 -13.10
CA LYS A 33 -19.90 -47.19 -12.91
C LYS A 33 -20.15 -47.44 -11.43
N GLY A 34 -21.42 -47.45 -11.04
CA GLY A 34 -21.81 -48.02 -9.75
C GLY A 34 -23.17 -47.55 -9.22
N LYS A 35 -24.25 -48.12 -9.72
CA LYS A 35 -25.52 -48.58 -9.13
C LYS A 35 -26.05 -47.87 -7.86
N PRO A 36 -27.33 -47.44 -7.86
CA PRO A 36 -27.98 -46.76 -6.75
C PRO A 36 -28.34 -47.72 -5.62
N THR A 37 -27.92 -47.43 -4.43
CA THR A 37 -28.50 -48.00 -3.22
C THR A 37 -29.00 -46.87 -2.36
N ALA A 38 -30.32 -46.76 -2.26
CA ALA A 38 -30.98 -45.84 -1.38
C ALA A 38 -30.69 -46.23 0.07
N LYS A 39 -30.03 -45.35 0.82
CA LYS A 39 -30.12 -45.33 2.27
C LYS A 39 -30.44 -43.90 2.70
N THR A 40 -31.65 -43.77 3.23
CA THR A 40 -32.15 -42.60 3.91
C THR A 40 -31.28 -42.35 5.12
N GLU A 41 -30.39 -41.38 5.04
CA GLU A 41 -29.70 -40.82 6.21
C GLU A 41 -30.28 -39.43 6.54
N LYS A 42 -30.78 -39.38 7.78
CA LYS A 42 -31.30 -38.25 8.51
C LYS A 42 -30.39 -37.02 8.38
N PRO A 43 -30.90 -35.78 8.15
CA PRO A 43 -30.07 -34.61 8.09
C PRO A 43 -29.43 -34.35 9.45
N SER A 44 -28.14 -34.62 9.53
CA SER A 44 -27.30 -34.15 10.62
C SER A 44 -27.19 -32.63 10.49
N THR A 45 -27.84 -31.93 11.41
CA THR A 45 -27.62 -30.50 11.64
C THR A 45 -26.19 -30.31 12.16
N GLY A 46 -25.23 -30.30 11.24
CA GLY A 46 -23.89 -29.88 11.53
C GLY A 46 -23.93 -28.42 11.96
N LYS A 47 -23.61 -28.16 13.22
CA LYS A 47 -23.35 -26.83 13.71
C LYS A 47 -22.22 -26.25 12.81
N VAL A 48 -22.60 -25.34 11.92
CA VAL A 48 -21.65 -24.51 11.22
C VAL A 48 -20.95 -23.66 12.29
N ASN A 49 -19.76 -24.07 12.69
CA ASN A 49 -18.89 -23.20 13.47
C ASN A 49 -18.75 -21.90 12.69
N PRO A 50 -19.12 -20.74 13.25
CA PRO A 50 -18.83 -19.48 12.59
C PRO A 50 -17.30 -19.44 12.38
N ALA A 51 -16.91 -19.37 11.10
CA ALA A 51 -15.51 -19.20 10.75
C ALA A 51 -14.93 -18.07 11.59
N ALA A 52 -13.86 -18.36 12.33
CA ALA A 52 -13.17 -17.35 13.10
C ALA A 52 -12.91 -16.15 12.18
N PRO A 53 -13.12 -14.91 12.65
CA PRO A 53 -12.90 -13.74 11.81
C PRO A 53 -11.45 -13.80 11.30
N VAL A 54 -11.31 -13.95 10.01
CA VAL A 54 -10.02 -13.85 9.34
C VAL A 54 -9.50 -12.47 9.70
N LYS A 55 -8.45 -12.41 10.51
CA LYS A 55 -7.72 -11.16 10.76
C LYS A 55 -7.07 -10.76 9.43
N GLN A 56 -7.83 -10.09 8.58
CA GLN A 56 -7.31 -9.38 7.43
C GLN A 56 -6.63 -8.13 7.94
N GLY A 57 -5.44 -8.31 8.46
CA GLY A 57 -4.53 -7.25 8.86
C GLY A 57 -3.21 -7.47 8.15
N GLY A 58 -2.61 -6.42 7.68
CA GLY A 58 -1.30 -6.45 7.07
C GLY A 58 -0.58 -5.14 7.38
N LYS A 59 0.70 -5.08 7.02
CA LYS A 59 1.52 -3.87 7.13
C LYS A 59 1.76 -3.27 5.77
N ALA A 60 1.72 -1.94 5.66
CA ALA A 60 2.33 -1.21 4.57
C ALA A 60 3.69 -0.72 5.03
N THR A 61 4.74 -1.10 4.32
CA THR A 61 6.09 -0.56 4.51
C THR A 61 6.28 0.59 3.53
N ILE A 62 6.51 1.79 4.05
CA ILE A 62 6.64 3.00 3.25
C ILE A 62 8.02 3.58 3.46
N THR A 63 8.79 3.68 2.38
CA THR A 63 10.08 4.38 2.35
C THR A 63 9.88 5.76 1.75
N VAL A 64 10.31 6.79 2.46
CA VAL A 64 10.17 8.19 2.02
C VAL A 64 11.53 8.84 1.88
N THR A 65 11.75 9.50 0.75
CA THR A 65 13.00 10.20 0.44
C THR A 65 12.73 11.65 0.01
N CYS A 66 13.74 12.50 0.17
CA CYS A 66 13.79 13.83 -0.41
C CYS A 66 15.21 14.06 -0.95
N ASP A 67 15.33 14.48 -2.21
CA ASP A 67 16.62 14.68 -2.89
C ASP A 67 17.56 13.45 -2.79
N GLY A 68 16.99 12.24 -2.83
CA GLY A 68 17.71 10.98 -2.71
C GLY A 68 18.14 10.59 -1.29
N ALA A 69 17.91 11.45 -0.28
CA ALA A 69 18.18 11.17 1.13
C ALA A 69 16.93 10.68 1.87
N PRO A 70 17.06 9.81 2.88
CA PRO A 70 15.94 9.38 3.70
C PRO A 70 15.24 10.55 4.40
N LEU A 71 13.91 10.61 4.35
CA LEU A 71 13.12 11.58 5.09
C LEU A 71 12.80 11.05 6.48
N GLN A 72 13.57 11.48 7.47
CA GLN A 72 13.43 11.07 8.86
C GLN A 72 12.26 11.80 9.54
N TYR A 73 11.63 11.13 10.51
CA TYR A 73 10.62 11.71 11.40
C TYR A 73 9.44 12.39 10.69
N ALA A 74 9.03 11.86 9.55
CA ALA A 74 7.78 12.24 8.90
C ALA A 74 6.63 11.42 9.51
N SER A 75 5.54 12.09 9.86
CA SER A 75 4.34 11.43 10.42
C SER A 75 3.51 10.78 9.32
N ALA A 76 3.02 9.57 9.57
CA ALA A 76 2.08 8.87 8.72
C ALA A 76 0.71 8.85 9.38
N TYR A 77 -0.31 9.40 8.72
CA TYR A 77 -1.70 9.37 9.13
C TYR A 77 -2.48 8.43 8.23
N ILE A 78 -3.33 7.59 8.82
CA ILE A 78 -4.06 6.56 8.10
C ILE A 78 -5.55 6.61 8.43
N GLY A 79 -6.38 6.37 7.42
CA GLY A 79 -7.82 6.29 7.60
C GLY A 79 -8.56 5.99 6.30
N PRO A 80 -9.84 5.58 6.39
CA PRO A 80 -10.66 5.35 5.22
C PRO A 80 -10.96 6.69 4.54
N GLY A 81 -10.47 6.84 3.30
CA GLY A 81 -10.75 8.04 2.50
C GLY A 81 -10.17 9.34 3.06
N ILE A 82 -9.12 9.30 3.91
CA ILE A 82 -8.46 10.52 4.33
C ILE A 82 -7.88 11.24 3.12
N GLU A 83 -7.89 12.56 3.18
CA GLU A 83 -7.31 13.45 2.20
C GLU A 83 -6.59 14.59 2.92
N TYR A 84 -5.90 15.42 2.16
CA TYR A 84 -5.36 16.66 2.71
C TYR A 84 -5.57 17.82 1.74
N ARG A 85 -5.54 19.00 2.28
CA ARG A 85 -5.41 20.26 1.54
C ARG A 85 -4.35 21.14 2.21
N LEU A 86 -3.66 21.93 1.41
CA LEU A 86 -2.76 22.96 1.92
C LEU A 86 -3.47 24.29 1.93
N GLU A 87 -3.55 24.93 3.10
CA GLU A 87 -4.19 26.23 3.30
C GLU A 87 -3.42 27.01 4.37
N ASP A 88 -3.08 28.25 4.11
CA ASP A 88 -2.33 29.12 5.01
C ASP A 88 -1.04 28.51 5.58
N GLY A 89 -0.35 27.72 4.77
CA GLY A 89 0.88 27.03 5.16
C GLY A 89 0.67 25.86 6.12
N LYS A 90 -0.57 25.37 6.26
CA LYS A 90 -0.90 24.19 7.05
C LYS A 90 -1.45 23.08 6.19
N CYS A 91 -1.08 21.85 6.53
CA CYS A 91 -1.66 20.66 5.97
C CYS A 91 -2.91 20.29 6.78
N HIS A 92 -4.09 20.48 6.20
CA HIS A 92 -5.36 20.07 6.79
C HIS A 92 -5.64 18.63 6.38
N VAL A 93 -5.59 17.72 7.35
CA VAL A 93 -5.96 16.32 7.15
C VAL A 93 -7.47 16.20 7.34
N ILE A 94 -8.14 15.85 6.25
CA ILE A 94 -9.60 15.80 6.16
C ILE A 94 -10.06 14.35 6.35
N ASN A 95 -11.18 14.17 7.02
CA ASN A 95 -11.77 12.90 7.42
C ASN A 95 -11.05 12.23 8.61
N LYS A 96 -11.77 11.26 9.20
CA LYS A 96 -11.27 10.55 10.38
C LYS A 96 -9.98 9.80 10.08
N SER A 97 -8.94 10.18 10.79
CA SER A 97 -7.62 9.58 10.69
C SER A 97 -7.08 9.15 12.05
N SER A 98 -6.11 8.28 12.04
CA SER A 98 -5.27 7.94 13.20
C SER A 98 -3.81 8.02 12.81
N MET A 99 -2.95 8.29 13.78
CA MET A 99 -1.51 8.23 13.56
C MET A 99 -1.10 6.76 13.38
N GLY A 100 -0.53 6.44 12.21
CA GLY A 100 -0.03 5.11 11.88
C GLY A 100 1.44 4.90 12.27
N GLY A 101 2.18 5.99 12.49
CA GLY A 101 3.58 5.92 12.85
C GLY A 101 4.40 7.11 12.37
N MET A 102 5.70 7.00 12.49
CA MET A 102 6.66 8.00 12.05
C MET A 102 7.82 7.32 11.30
N THR A 103 8.38 7.97 10.28
CA THR A 103 9.54 7.42 9.59
C THR A 103 10.77 7.39 10.51
N SER A 104 11.51 6.30 10.41
CA SER A 104 12.78 6.10 11.13
C SER A 104 13.91 6.99 10.57
N ASP A 105 15.09 6.84 11.10
CA ASP A 105 16.34 7.41 10.57
C ASP A 105 16.65 6.99 9.11
N LYS A 106 16.14 5.83 8.71
CA LYS A 106 16.23 5.32 7.33
C LYS A 106 15.09 5.79 6.42
N GLY A 107 14.21 6.66 6.92
CA GLY A 107 13.05 7.15 6.17
C GLY A 107 11.94 6.10 6.00
N ILE A 108 11.90 5.05 6.84
CA ILE A 108 10.95 3.94 6.71
C ILE A 108 9.93 4.02 7.84
N VAL A 109 8.65 3.87 7.49
CA VAL A 109 7.55 3.67 8.43
C VAL A 109 6.76 2.42 8.05
N GLU A 110 6.38 1.63 9.06
CA GLU A 110 5.43 0.53 8.92
C GLU A 110 4.09 0.96 9.50
N VAL A 111 3.05 0.86 8.68
CA VAL A 111 1.70 1.26 9.05
C VAL A 111 0.79 0.04 9.03
N GLU A 112 0.11 -0.22 10.13
CA GLU A 112 -0.86 -1.31 10.26
C GLU A 112 -2.28 -0.74 10.17
N TYR A 113 -3.13 -1.43 9.41
CA TYR A 113 -4.54 -1.09 9.36
C TYR A 113 -5.39 -2.35 9.15
N PRO A 114 -6.49 -2.51 9.91
CA PRO A 114 -7.25 -3.75 9.91
C PRO A 114 -8.12 -3.96 8.66
N LYS A 115 -8.27 -2.95 7.81
CA LYS A 115 -9.15 -2.99 6.63
C LYS A 115 -8.39 -2.60 5.38
N GLN A 116 -8.80 -3.16 4.25
CA GLN A 116 -8.31 -2.76 2.93
C GLN A 116 -8.95 -1.44 2.49
N GLY A 117 -8.30 -0.74 1.55
CA GLY A 117 -8.82 0.49 0.96
C GLY A 117 -8.66 1.72 1.85
N CYS A 118 -7.62 1.76 2.65
CA CYS A 118 -7.25 2.97 3.39
C CYS A 118 -6.42 3.93 2.54
N ASN A 119 -6.45 5.20 2.90
CA ASN A 119 -5.51 6.20 2.41
C ASN A 119 -4.48 6.50 3.50
N ILE A 120 -3.30 6.96 3.08
CA ILE A 120 -2.21 7.34 3.99
C ILE A 120 -1.70 8.71 3.57
N VAL A 121 -1.64 9.64 4.54
CA VAL A 121 -1.01 10.95 4.37
C VAL A 121 0.32 10.95 5.09
N ILE A 122 1.41 11.22 4.38
CA ILE A 122 2.74 11.43 4.97
C ILE A 122 2.98 12.93 5.08
N PHE A 123 3.31 13.37 6.27
CA PHE A 123 3.49 14.79 6.57
C PHE A 123 4.79 15.05 7.34
N LYS A 124 5.48 16.10 6.94
CA LYS A 124 6.59 16.71 7.70
C LYS A 124 6.63 18.20 7.45
N VAL A 125 6.86 18.99 8.50
CA VAL A 125 7.06 20.43 8.38
C VAL A 125 8.22 20.74 7.44
N GLY A 126 8.03 21.69 6.52
CA GLY A 126 9.01 22.08 5.53
C GLY A 126 9.07 21.21 4.28
N PHE A 127 8.13 20.26 4.13
CA PHE A 127 8.04 19.35 2.99
C PHE A 127 6.63 19.28 2.42
N GLU A 128 6.52 18.96 1.14
CA GLU A 128 5.24 18.71 0.49
C GLU A 128 4.60 17.43 1.04
N PRO A 129 3.34 17.45 1.52
CA PRO A 129 2.68 16.24 1.99
C PRO A 129 2.43 15.27 0.84
N ILE A 130 2.44 13.98 1.15
CA ILE A 130 2.18 12.92 0.17
C ILE A 130 0.90 12.19 0.55
N LEU A 131 0.03 11.94 -0.44
CA LEU A 131 -1.17 11.12 -0.28
C LEU A 131 -1.05 9.83 -1.08
N LEU A 132 -1.07 8.71 -0.38
CA LEU A 132 -1.28 7.39 -0.94
C LEU A 132 -2.77 7.03 -0.86
N ARG A 133 -3.37 6.67 -2.00
CA ARG A 133 -4.78 6.30 -2.08
C ARG A 133 -4.95 4.79 -2.24
N ASN A 134 -6.03 4.27 -1.66
CA ASN A 134 -6.47 2.88 -1.84
C ASN A 134 -5.37 1.85 -1.53
N VAL A 135 -4.64 2.05 -0.43
CA VAL A 135 -3.56 1.16 -0.04
C VAL A 135 -4.14 -0.20 0.37
N VAL A 136 -3.67 -1.24 -0.30
CA VAL A 136 -4.01 -2.64 -0.01
C VAL A 136 -2.88 -3.25 0.80
N LEU A 137 -3.20 -3.95 1.88
CA LEU A 137 -2.22 -4.57 2.77
C LEU A 137 -2.14 -6.09 2.56
N PRO A 138 -0.96 -6.69 2.62
CA PRO A 138 0.36 -6.07 2.79
C PRO A 138 0.88 -5.40 1.52
N SER A 139 1.66 -4.34 1.66
CA SER A 139 2.26 -3.64 0.51
C SER A 139 3.57 -2.94 0.86
N SER A 140 4.32 -2.56 -0.17
CA SER A 140 5.55 -1.77 -0.01
C SER A 140 5.53 -0.62 -1.03
N HIS A 141 5.86 0.58 -0.56
CA HIS A 141 5.85 1.80 -1.35
C HIS A 141 7.14 2.58 -1.16
N THR A 142 7.67 3.13 -2.24
CA THR A 142 8.77 4.10 -2.19
C THR A 142 8.25 5.43 -2.72
N LEU A 143 8.37 6.46 -1.90
CA LEU A 143 7.83 7.78 -2.15
C LEU A 143 8.94 8.82 -2.12
N THR A 144 8.80 9.84 -2.95
CA THR A 144 9.69 11.00 -2.94
C THR A 144 8.87 12.25 -2.69
N THR A 145 9.34 13.08 -1.77
CA THR A 145 8.78 14.42 -1.54
C THR A 145 9.78 15.48 -1.93
N THR A 146 9.32 16.72 -1.98
CA THR A 146 10.13 17.91 -2.20
C THR A 146 10.07 18.84 -1.00
N LYS A 147 11.09 19.67 -0.82
CA LYS A 147 11.07 20.72 0.20
C LYS A 147 10.01 21.76 -0.12
N ASN A 148 9.18 22.07 0.86
CA ASN A 148 8.21 23.15 0.79
C ASN A 148 8.22 23.94 2.11
N PRO A 149 9.06 24.99 2.24
CA PRO A 149 9.20 25.76 3.47
C PRO A 149 7.91 26.54 3.87
N ALA A 150 6.94 26.63 2.96
CA ALA A 150 5.64 27.21 3.28
C ALA A 150 4.81 26.32 4.19
N VAL A 151 5.08 25.01 4.24
CA VAL A 151 4.36 24.04 5.07
C VAL A 151 4.90 24.09 6.50
N LYS A 152 4.10 24.64 7.42
CA LYS A 152 4.50 24.96 8.80
C LYS A 152 3.83 24.08 9.87
N GLY A 153 2.78 23.35 9.52
CA GLY A 153 2.04 22.57 10.51
C GLY A 153 1.00 21.65 9.90
N VAL A 154 0.36 20.87 10.76
CA VAL A 154 -0.77 20.00 10.43
C VAL A 154 -1.97 20.34 11.30
N ASN A 155 -3.17 20.35 10.71
CA ASN A 155 -4.46 20.44 11.39
C ASN A 155 -5.29 19.19 11.03
N PHE A 156 -6.26 18.88 11.87
CA PHE A 156 -7.22 17.80 11.65
C PHE A 156 -8.62 18.40 11.67
N ASP A 157 -9.35 18.22 10.58
CA ASP A 157 -10.73 18.72 10.37
C ASP A 157 -11.75 17.59 10.55
#